data_459adba3e2ef4cc6dbca4c819704c629
#
_entry.id   459adba3e2ef4cc6dbca4c819704c629
#
_cell.length_a   1.000
_cell.length_b   1.000
_cell.length_c   1.000
_cell.angle_alpha   90.00
_cell.angle_beta   90.00
_cell.angle_gamma   90.00
#
_symmetry.space_group_name_H-M   'P 1'
#
loop_
_entity.id
_entity.type
_entity.pdbx_description
1 polymer ?
#
loop_
_entity_poly.entity_id
_entity_poly.type
_entity_poly.pdbx_seq_one_letter_code
_entity_poly.pdbx_strand_id
1 'polypeptide(L)'
;VDSMKIDVIAKKNTLAQDLGIKLFSYKEAIALAFDKIKQNDVLSSWYDSFSSPFHARNVWQYLEVPSKGCFKDIREMKVDSEELATERIFSIGGKTGWYYADFLWKIRGFLDKLFGGVGLRRGRRNLNTLEAGDSVDFWRVLYADKDEKRLLLFAEMKVPGEAWLEFKIKDGILYQEATFRPLGLSGRLYWYSVLPFHGLIFNGMLRKLAGK
;
A
#
# COMPACT_ATOMS: atom_id res chain seq x y z
N VAL A 1 2.92 -26.47 -11.03
CA VAL A 1 4.26 -27.10 -10.96
C VAL A 1 4.38 -28.26 -11.95
N ASP A 2 3.27 -28.85 -12.40
CA ASP A 2 3.29 -29.99 -13.35
C ASP A 2 3.60 -29.56 -14.80
N SER A 3 3.39 -28.32 -15.17
CA SER A 3 3.75 -27.79 -16.50
C SER A 3 5.26 -27.75 -16.78
N MET A 4 6.09 -27.84 -15.75
CA MET A 4 7.56 -27.91 -15.88
C MET A 4 8.08 -29.34 -16.16
N LYS A 5 7.21 -30.36 -16.14
CA LYS A 5 7.58 -31.76 -16.40
C LYS A 5 7.44 -32.16 -17.87
N ILE A 6 6.93 -31.28 -18.71
CA ILE A 6 6.73 -31.54 -20.13
C ILE A 6 7.77 -30.75 -20.91
N ASP A 7 8.55 -31.39 -21.73
CA ASP A 7 9.48 -30.75 -22.66
C ASP A 7 8.68 -29.90 -23.66
N VAL A 8 8.71 -28.58 -23.45
CA VAL A 8 8.10 -27.62 -24.37
C VAL A 8 9.12 -27.28 -25.46
N ILE A 9 9.08 -27.99 -26.56
CA ILE A 9 9.94 -27.72 -27.72
C ILE A 9 9.22 -26.75 -28.65
N ALA A 10 9.73 -25.53 -28.74
CA ALA A 10 9.23 -24.55 -29.71
C ALA A 10 9.55 -25.02 -31.15
N LYS A 11 8.56 -25.11 -32.01
CA LYS A 11 8.77 -25.31 -33.46
C LYS A 11 9.46 -24.06 -34.03
N LYS A 12 10.25 -24.22 -35.11
CA LYS A 12 10.83 -23.08 -35.84
C LYS A 12 9.73 -22.08 -36.19
N ASN A 13 9.88 -20.86 -35.73
CA ASN A 13 8.92 -19.78 -35.89
C ASN A 13 9.62 -18.63 -36.61
N THR A 14 9.10 -18.21 -37.78
CA THR A 14 9.61 -17.08 -38.56
C THR A 14 8.89 -15.77 -38.26
N LEU A 15 7.86 -15.80 -37.41
CA LEU A 15 6.99 -14.63 -37.12
C LEU A 15 7.76 -13.36 -36.74
N ALA A 16 8.80 -13.50 -35.92
CA ALA A 16 9.64 -12.37 -35.52
C ALA A 16 10.38 -11.75 -36.71
N GLN A 17 10.85 -12.59 -37.65
CA GLN A 17 11.52 -12.14 -38.88
C GLN A 17 10.52 -11.46 -39.81
N ASP A 18 9.32 -12.09 -39.99
CA ASP A 18 8.26 -11.57 -40.84
C ASP A 18 7.71 -10.22 -40.37
N LEU A 19 7.71 -9.99 -39.06
CA LEU A 19 7.26 -8.75 -38.44
C LEU A 19 8.38 -7.73 -38.15
N GLY A 20 9.63 -8.04 -38.51
CA GLY A 20 10.79 -7.20 -38.23
C GLY A 20 11.06 -6.97 -36.74
N ILE A 21 10.62 -7.89 -35.87
CA ILE A 21 10.78 -7.78 -34.41
C ILE A 21 12.16 -8.26 -34.01
N LYS A 22 12.93 -7.38 -33.34
CA LYS A 22 14.20 -7.76 -32.74
C LYS A 22 13.96 -8.56 -31.45
N LEU A 23 14.34 -9.82 -31.45
CA LEU A 23 14.27 -10.67 -30.26
C LEU A 23 15.45 -10.38 -29.32
N PHE A 24 15.19 -10.33 -28.03
CA PHE A 24 16.21 -10.26 -27.00
C PHE A 24 16.58 -11.66 -26.52
N SER A 25 17.84 -11.87 -26.23
CA SER A 25 18.27 -13.06 -25.50
C SER A 25 17.71 -13.01 -24.06
N TYR A 26 17.61 -14.19 -23.42
CA TYR A 26 17.16 -14.26 -22.02
C TYR A 26 17.97 -13.35 -21.08
N LYS A 27 19.28 -13.28 -21.30
CA LYS A 27 20.20 -12.44 -20.53
C LYS A 27 19.93 -10.95 -20.73
N GLU A 28 19.71 -10.52 -21.96
CA GLU A 28 19.36 -9.13 -22.30
C GLU A 28 17.99 -8.75 -21.74
N ALA A 29 16.99 -9.63 -21.86
CA ALA A 29 15.66 -9.38 -21.33
C ALA A 29 15.66 -9.20 -19.80
N ILE A 30 16.45 -10.02 -19.08
CA ILE A 30 16.64 -9.87 -17.64
C ILE A 30 17.35 -8.55 -17.32
N ALA A 31 18.42 -8.21 -18.01
CA ALA A 31 19.15 -6.96 -17.78
C ALA A 31 18.25 -5.75 -17.98
N LEU A 32 17.47 -5.71 -19.06
CA LEU A 32 16.50 -4.64 -19.33
C LEU A 32 15.40 -4.56 -18.27
N ALA A 33 14.92 -5.70 -17.78
CA ALA A 33 13.92 -5.72 -16.70
C ALA A 33 14.46 -5.13 -15.41
N PHE A 34 15.70 -5.49 -15.02
CA PHE A 34 16.35 -4.92 -13.84
C PHE A 34 16.68 -3.42 -14.00
N ASP A 35 17.05 -2.99 -15.19
CA ASP A 35 17.28 -1.57 -15.46
C ASP A 35 15.99 -0.75 -15.35
N LYS A 36 14.87 -1.25 -15.86
CA LYS A 36 13.54 -0.62 -15.65
C LYS A 36 13.16 -0.53 -14.18
N ILE A 37 13.43 -1.58 -13.39
CA ILE A 37 13.18 -1.57 -11.94
C ILE A 37 14.05 -0.49 -11.27
N LYS A 38 15.32 -0.37 -11.64
CA LYS A 38 16.24 0.64 -11.09
C LYS A 38 15.83 2.07 -11.46
N GLN A 39 15.29 2.26 -12.65
CA GLN A 39 14.83 3.55 -13.15
C GLN A 39 13.41 3.91 -12.66
N ASN A 40 12.76 3.03 -11.86
CA ASN A 40 11.37 3.16 -11.43
C ASN A 40 10.36 3.29 -12.59
N ASP A 41 10.72 2.75 -13.76
CA ASP A 41 9.91 2.82 -15.00
C ASP A 41 9.04 1.55 -15.20
N VAL A 42 8.67 0.90 -14.10
CA VAL A 42 7.80 -0.29 -14.12
C VAL A 42 6.36 0.16 -13.92
N LEU A 43 5.56 0.09 -14.98
CA LEU A 43 4.14 0.52 -14.98
C LEU A 43 3.26 -0.31 -14.04
N SER A 44 3.56 -1.59 -13.88
CA SER A 44 2.84 -2.47 -12.96
C SER A 44 3.72 -3.62 -12.49
N SER A 45 3.50 -4.10 -11.29
CA SER A 45 4.19 -5.26 -10.74
C SER A 45 3.20 -6.19 -10.03
N TRP A 46 3.65 -7.41 -9.68
CA TRP A 46 2.83 -8.33 -8.89
C TRP A 46 2.47 -7.74 -7.50
N TYR A 47 3.23 -6.75 -7.02
CA TYR A 47 2.92 -6.01 -5.79
C TYR A 47 1.57 -5.30 -5.87
N ASP A 48 1.16 -4.87 -7.07
CA ASP A 48 -0.08 -4.12 -7.32
C ASP A 48 -1.30 -5.05 -7.46
N SER A 49 -1.09 -6.38 -7.46
CA SER A 49 -2.20 -7.32 -7.54
C SER A 49 -3.13 -7.19 -6.33
N PHE A 50 -4.44 -7.24 -6.58
CA PHE A 50 -5.42 -7.20 -5.48
C PHE A 50 -5.39 -8.48 -4.65
N SER A 51 -5.60 -8.35 -3.35
CA SER A 51 -5.71 -9.48 -2.42
C SER A 51 -6.95 -10.33 -2.67
N SER A 52 -7.96 -9.73 -3.27
CA SER A 52 -9.25 -10.37 -3.56
C SER A 52 -9.84 -9.81 -4.87
N PRO A 53 -10.44 -10.67 -5.72
CA PRO A 53 -11.20 -10.22 -6.91
C PRO A 53 -12.33 -9.26 -6.55
N PHE A 54 -12.89 -9.36 -5.34
CA PHE A 54 -13.92 -8.46 -4.86
C PHE A 54 -13.41 -7.02 -4.73
N HIS A 55 -12.25 -6.83 -4.12
CA HIS A 55 -11.63 -5.50 -3.99
C HIS A 55 -11.22 -4.94 -5.36
N ALA A 56 -10.73 -5.77 -6.27
CA ALA A 56 -10.37 -5.34 -7.61
C ALA A 56 -11.53 -4.73 -8.40
N ARG A 57 -12.74 -5.26 -8.21
CA ARG A 57 -13.95 -4.79 -8.93
C ARG A 57 -14.53 -3.49 -8.39
N ASN A 58 -14.34 -3.23 -7.10
CA ASN A 58 -15.09 -2.20 -6.36
C ASN A 58 -14.21 -1.19 -5.63
N VAL A 59 -12.90 -1.09 -5.96
CA VAL A 59 -11.96 -0.22 -5.24
C VAL A 59 -12.42 1.25 -5.22
N TRP A 60 -13.07 1.70 -6.28
CA TRP A 60 -13.55 3.09 -6.42
C TRP A 60 -14.69 3.44 -5.45
N GLN A 61 -15.41 2.44 -4.93
CA GLN A 61 -16.45 2.65 -3.92
C GLN A 61 -15.87 3.09 -2.57
N TYR A 62 -14.57 2.87 -2.35
CA TYR A 62 -13.88 3.22 -1.11
C TYR A 62 -13.22 4.60 -1.14
N LEU A 63 -13.29 5.33 -2.28
CA LEU A 63 -12.82 6.72 -2.37
C LEU A 63 -13.58 7.67 -1.44
N GLU A 64 -14.86 7.42 -1.22
CA GLU A 64 -15.67 8.14 -0.26
C GLU A 64 -15.56 7.49 1.11
N VAL A 65 -14.78 8.10 2.00
CA VAL A 65 -14.66 7.63 3.39
C VAL A 65 -15.99 7.83 4.09
N PRO A 66 -16.63 6.77 4.60
CA PRO A 66 -17.95 6.90 5.22
C PRO A 66 -17.86 7.69 6.52
N SER A 67 -18.86 8.55 6.75
CA SER A 67 -18.96 9.38 7.96
C SER A 67 -19.88 8.79 9.01
N LYS A 68 -20.86 7.99 8.60
CA LYS A 68 -21.89 7.41 9.49
C LYS A 68 -21.60 5.94 9.81
N GLY A 69 -21.84 5.55 11.07
CA GLY A 69 -21.65 4.16 11.50
C GLY A 69 -20.19 3.72 11.59
N CYS A 70 -19.25 4.65 11.66
CA CYS A 70 -17.82 4.41 11.72
C CYS A 70 -17.23 4.87 13.05
N PHE A 71 -16.16 4.20 13.45
CA PHE A 71 -15.27 4.69 14.49
C PHE A 71 -14.15 5.51 13.83
N LYS A 72 -13.71 6.57 14.51
CA LYS A 72 -12.64 7.44 14.02
C LYS A 72 -11.61 7.68 15.12
N ASP A 73 -10.33 7.68 14.73
CA ASP A 73 -9.21 8.16 15.54
C ASP A 73 -8.54 9.29 14.74
N ILE A 74 -8.78 10.54 15.17
CA ILE A 74 -8.31 11.74 14.49
C ILE A 74 -7.22 12.35 15.35
N ARG A 75 -6.08 12.64 14.75
CA ARG A 75 -4.93 13.26 15.40
C ARG A 75 -4.38 14.36 14.53
N GLU A 76 -3.87 15.38 15.19
CA GLU A 76 -3.27 16.52 14.51
C GLU A 76 -1.96 16.94 15.16
N MET A 77 -1.06 17.48 14.37
CA MET A 77 0.22 18.00 14.85
C MET A 77 0.76 19.07 13.91
N LYS A 78 1.26 20.17 14.48
CA LYS A 78 1.95 21.20 13.71
C LYS A 78 3.24 20.62 13.13
N VAL A 79 3.46 20.83 11.84
CA VAL A 79 4.67 20.41 11.13
C VAL A 79 5.74 21.50 11.18
N ASP A 80 7.00 21.08 11.12
CA ASP A 80 8.14 22.00 11.05
C ASP A 80 8.33 22.54 9.63
N SER A 81 8.09 21.68 8.59
CA SER A 81 8.03 22.02 7.17
C SER A 81 6.97 21.16 6.50
N GLU A 82 6.08 21.78 5.74
CA GLU A 82 5.03 21.07 5.02
C GLU A 82 5.62 20.19 3.91
N GLU A 83 6.66 20.66 3.22
CA GLU A 83 7.34 19.93 2.14
C GLU A 83 7.98 18.65 2.67
N LEU A 84 8.77 18.75 3.75
CA LEU A 84 9.43 17.59 4.36
C LEU A 84 8.41 16.61 4.96
N ALA A 85 7.34 17.12 5.56
CA ALA A 85 6.27 16.26 6.07
C ALA A 85 5.54 15.54 4.93
N THR A 86 5.28 16.22 3.80
CA THR A 86 4.71 15.61 2.60
C THR A 86 5.62 14.52 2.05
N GLU A 87 6.91 14.77 1.92
CA GLU A 87 7.86 13.74 1.48
C GLU A 87 7.85 12.50 2.40
N ARG A 88 7.81 12.71 3.71
CA ARG A 88 7.72 11.60 4.68
C ARG A 88 6.41 10.82 4.53
N ILE A 89 5.26 11.51 4.38
CA ILE A 89 3.96 10.85 4.13
C ILE A 89 4.04 9.98 2.88
N PHE A 90 4.57 10.52 1.79
CA PHE A 90 4.69 9.80 0.53
C PHE A 90 5.83 8.76 0.51
N SER A 91 6.63 8.68 1.55
CA SER A 91 7.67 7.66 1.74
C SER A 91 7.26 6.51 2.67
N ILE A 92 6.03 6.50 3.20
CA ILE A 92 5.52 5.46 4.11
C ILE A 92 5.57 4.07 3.47
N GLY A 93 5.92 3.06 4.26
CA GLY A 93 5.92 1.65 3.86
C GLY A 93 7.21 1.17 3.17
N GLY A 94 7.22 -0.08 2.75
CA GLY A 94 8.37 -0.71 2.11
C GLY A 94 9.62 -0.67 2.98
N LYS A 95 10.73 -0.17 2.43
CA LYS A 95 12.01 -0.07 3.14
C LYS A 95 12.03 1.01 4.24
N THR A 96 11.26 2.07 4.07
CA THR A 96 11.15 3.17 5.05
C THR A 96 10.36 2.75 6.29
N GLY A 97 9.44 1.79 6.13
CA GLY A 97 8.55 1.38 7.20
C GLY A 97 7.48 2.42 7.52
N TRP A 98 6.94 2.33 8.74
CA TRP A 98 5.85 3.18 9.22
C TRP A 98 6.33 4.25 10.22
N TYR A 99 7.63 4.53 10.21
CA TYR A 99 8.33 5.51 11.06
C TYR A 99 8.30 5.23 12.56
N TYR A 100 7.34 4.48 13.06
CA TYR A 100 7.22 4.17 14.49
C TYR A 100 6.65 2.78 14.72
N ALA A 101 7.27 2.08 15.69
CA ALA A 101 6.82 0.76 16.14
C ALA A 101 6.68 -0.28 15.00
N ASP A 102 7.61 -0.30 14.05
CA ASP A 102 7.59 -1.21 12.89
C ASP A 102 7.44 -2.68 13.28
N PHE A 103 7.91 -3.06 14.49
CA PHE A 103 7.71 -4.42 15.00
C PHE A 103 6.23 -4.76 15.23
N LEU A 104 5.40 -3.79 15.65
CA LEU A 104 3.95 -4.00 15.81
C LEU A 104 3.27 -4.16 14.44
N TRP A 105 3.70 -3.40 13.45
CA TRP A 105 3.25 -3.57 12.07
C TRP A 105 3.64 -4.96 11.52
N LYS A 106 4.83 -5.46 11.85
CA LYS A 106 5.27 -6.82 11.50
C LYS A 106 4.42 -7.88 12.19
N ILE A 107 4.14 -7.73 13.48
CA ILE A 107 3.23 -8.62 14.22
C ILE A 107 1.84 -8.61 13.60
N ARG A 108 1.31 -7.41 13.29
CA ARG A 108 0.02 -7.24 12.62
C ARG A 108 -0.01 -7.96 11.27
N GLY A 109 1.03 -7.80 10.45
CA GLY A 109 1.15 -8.48 9.17
C GLY A 109 1.27 -10.00 9.30
N PHE A 110 1.95 -10.49 10.33
CA PHE A 110 2.02 -11.92 10.64
C PHE A 110 0.65 -12.48 11.02
N LEU A 111 -0.08 -11.82 11.91
CA LEU A 111 -1.44 -12.20 12.30
C LEU A 111 -2.38 -12.19 11.10
N ASP A 112 -2.33 -11.14 10.26
CA ASP A 112 -3.14 -11.08 9.05
C ASP A 112 -2.90 -12.28 8.14
N LYS A 113 -1.63 -12.67 7.98
CA LYS A 113 -1.24 -13.85 7.20
C LYS A 113 -1.77 -15.15 7.80
N LEU A 114 -1.77 -15.27 9.13
CA LEU A 114 -2.30 -16.44 9.83
C LEU A 114 -3.80 -16.63 9.56
N PHE A 115 -4.54 -15.52 9.44
CA PHE A 115 -5.96 -15.52 9.07
C PHE A 115 -6.21 -15.52 7.55
N GLY A 116 -5.17 -15.76 6.74
CA GLY A 116 -5.26 -15.84 5.28
C GLY A 116 -5.38 -14.49 4.57
N GLY A 117 -4.92 -13.42 5.21
CA GLY A 117 -4.74 -12.10 4.60
C GLY A 117 -3.42 -11.96 3.86
N VAL A 118 -3.13 -10.75 3.34
CA VAL A 118 -1.93 -10.45 2.53
C VAL A 118 -0.65 -10.36 3.36
N GLY A 119 -0.75 -9.98 4.61
CA GLY A 119 0.42 -9.70 5.45
C GLY A 119 1.27 -8.55 4.90
N LEU A 120 2.52 -8.44 5.36
CA LEU A 120 3.50 -7.46 4.86
C LEU A 120 4.26 -7.96 3.63
N ARG A 121 3.60 -8.59 2.68
CA ARG A 121 4.28 -9.20 1.53
C ARG A 121 4.56 -8.23 0.39
N ARG A 122 3.82 -7.14 0.30
CA ARG A 122 3.76 -6.34 -0.92
C ARG A 122 4.87 -5.31 -1.02
N GLY A 123 5.31 -4.69 0.07
CA GLY A 123 6.26 -3.60 -0.02
C GLY A 123 5.69 -2.43 -0.85
N ARG A 124 6.56 -1.72 -1.56
CA ARG A 124 6.20 -0.61 -2.47
C ARG A 124 6.67 -0.92 -3.88
N ARG A 125 5.89 -0.52 -4.89
CA ARG A 125 6.29 -0.57 -6.30
C ARG A 125 7.44 0.41 -6.57
N ASN A 126 7.27 1.67 -6.17
CA ASN A 126 8.23 2.74 -6.33
C ASN A 126 8.63 3.30 -4.96
N LEU A 127 9.94 3.56 -4.74
CA LEU A 127 10.44 4.06 -3.46
C LEU A 127 10.10 5.52 -3.20
N ASN A 128 9.94 6.33 -4.26
CA ASN A 128 9.86 7.78 -4.17
C ASN A 128 8.47 8.35 -4.46
N THR A 129 7.60 7.57 -5.13
CA THR A 129 6.26 8.02 -5.52
C THR A 129 5.21 7.03 -5.08
N LEU A 130 4.03 7.53 -4.77
CA LEU A 130 2.80 6.76 -4.58
C LEU A 130 1.76 7.29 -5.52
N GLU A 131 1.09 6.39 -6.21
CA GLU A 131 0.00 6.69 -7.14
C GLU A 131 -1.26 5.94 -6.72
N ALA A 132 -2.43 6.46 -7.10
CA ALA A 132 -3.69 5.77 -6.88
C ALA A 132 -3.65 4.38 -7.55
N GLY A 133 -4.04 3.35 -6.80
CA GLY A 133 -3.95 1.96 -7.22
C GLY A 133 -2.70 1.22 -6.74
N ASP A 134 -1.65 1.91 -6.29
CA ASP A 134 -0.46 1.26 -5.72
C ASP A 134 -0.80 0.49 -4.44
N SER A 135 0.00 -0.52 -4.14
CA SER A 135 -0.04 -1.20 -2.85
C SER A 135 1.14 -0.79 -1.97
N VAL A 136 0.85 -0.55 -0.69
CA VAL A 136 1.84 -0.25 0.34
C VAL A 136 1.61 -1.24 1.48
N ASP A 137 2.46 -2.26 1.57
CA ASP A 137 2.31 -3.38 2.51
C ASP A 137 0.91 -4.03 2.38
N PHE A 138 0.02 -3.85 3.34
CA PHE A 138 -1.36 -4.35 3.30
C PHE A 138 -2.40 -3.25 3.02
N TRP A 139 -1.95 -2.08 2.56
CA TRP A 139 -2.80 -0.96 2.20
C TRP A 139 -2.86 -0.78 0.69
N ARG A 140 -4.00 -0.31 0.19
CA ARG A 140 -4.19 0.17 -1.17
C ARG A 140 -4.26 1.68 -1.16
N VAL A 141 -3.49 2.32 -2.02
CA VAL A 141 -3.57 3.76 -2.24
C VAL A 141 -4.84 4.07 -3.02
N LEU A 142 -5.78 4.78 -2.41
CA LEU A 142 -7.00 5.24 -3.07
C LEU A 142 -6.81 6.61 -3.69
N TYR A 143 -6.09 7.48 -3.00
CA TYR A 143 -5.80 8.84 -3.44
C TYR A 143 -4.39 9.22 -3.02
N ALA A 144 -3.64 9.87 -3.91
CA ALA A 144 -2.29 10.34 -3.65
C ALA A 144 -2.04 11.59 -4.49
N ASP A 145 -1.93 12.74 -3.84
CA ASP A 145 -1.64 14.01 -4.49
C ASP A 145 -0.69 14.81 -3.59
N LYS A 146 0.50 15.12 -4.11
CA LYS A 146 1.53 15.85 -3.39
C LYS A 146 1.24 17.35 -3.32
N ASP A 147 0.56 17.91 -4.32
CA ASP A 147 0.24 19.33 -4.37
C ASP A 147 -0.89 19.63 -3.36
N GLU A 148 -1.87 18.73 -3.26
CA GLU A 148 -2.89 18.79 -2.21
C GLU A 148 -2.38 18.27 -0.85
N LYS A 149 -1.16 17.73 -0.79
CA LYS A 149 -0.54 17.14 0.41
C LYS A 149 -1.44 16.11 1.09
N ARG A 150 -2.06 15.26 0.26
CA ARG A 150 -3.08 14.30 0.69
C ARG A 150 -2.77 12.88 0.23
N LEU A 151 -2.84 11.94 1.16
CA LEU A 151 -2.71 10.51 0.91
C LEU A 151 -3.85 9.77 1.62
N LEU A 152 -4.64 9.00 0.86
CA LEU A 152 -5.72 8.15 1.38
C LEU A 152 -5.42 6.68 1.07
N LEU A 153 -5.42 5.87 2.11
CA LEU A 153 -5.14 4.45 2.07
C LEU A 153 -6.36 3.64 2.51
N PHE A 154 -6.58 2.50 1.88
CA PHE A 154 -7.59 1.50 2.24
C PHE A 154 -6.93 0.19 2.65
N ALA A 155 -7.40 -0.40 3.75
CA ALA A 155 -6.84 -1.65 4.25
C ALA A 155 -7.34 -2.85 3.45
N GLU A 156 -6.42 -3.60 2.84
CA GLU A 156 -6.72 -4.89 2.20
C GLU A 156 -6.49 -6.09 3.14
N MET A 157 -6.05 -5.83 4.36
CA MET A 157 -5.91 -6.86 5.39
C MET A 157 -7.28 -7.40 5.82
N LYS A 158 -7.30 -8.64 6.29
CA LYS A 158 -8.53 -9.23 6.83
C LYS A 158 -8.84 -8.66 8.20
N VAL A 159 -9.82 -7.76 8.21
CA VAL A 159 -10.43 -7.20 9.41
C VAL A 159 -11.94 -7.44 9.37
N PRO A 160 -12.62 -7.53 10.51
CA PRO A 160 -14.08 -7.64 10.53
C PRO A 160 -14.75 -6.28 10.29
N GLY A 161 -14.50 -5.71 9.12
CA GLY A 161 -14.96 -4.39 8.70
C GLY A 161 -14.11 -3.83 7.57
N GLU A 162 -14.15 -2.52 7.41
CA GLU A 162 -13.38 -1.77 6.44
C GLU A 162 -12.61 -0.67 7.14
N ALA A 163 -11.36 -0.41 6.71
CA ALA A 163 -10.51 0.57 7.36
C ALA A 163 -9.84 1.50 6.35
N TRP A 164 -9.81 2.77 6.67
CA TRP A 164 -9.13 3.82 5.93
C TRP A 164 -8.10 4.50 6.82
N LEU A 165 -7.02 4.96 6.22
CA LEU A 165 -6.02 5.80 6.87
C LEU A 165 -5.73 6.98 5.95
N GLU A 166 -6.00 8.17 6.41
CA GLU A 166 -5.80 9.41 5.67
C GLU A 166 -4.74 10.28 6.34
N PHE A 167 -3.87 10.84 5.52
CA PHE A 167 -2.94 11.90 5.89
C PHE A 167 -3.22 13.12 5.04
N LYS A 168 -3.31 14.28 5.68
CA LYS A 168 -3.52 15.55 4.99
C LYS A 168 -2.79 16.67 5.74
N ILE A 169 -2.12 17.54 4.99
CA ILE A 169 -1.53 18.76 5.57
C ILE A 169 -2.34 19.95 5.12
N LYS A 170 -2.72 20.79 6.06
CA LYS A 170 -3.42 22.02 5.82
C LYS A 170 -3.01 23.08 6.85
N ASP A 171 -2.67 24.28 6.40
CA ASP A 171 -2.33 25.42 7.24
C ASP A 171 -1.22 25.11 8.28
N GLY A 172 -0.19 24.36 7.86
CA GLY A 172 0.93 23.96 8.72
C GLY A 172 0.60 22.87 9.75
N ILE A 173 -0.57 22.22 9.61
CA ILE A 173 -1.01 21.14 10.50
C ILE A 173 -1.16 19.84 9.71
N LEU A 174 -0.49 18.79 10.17
CA LEU A 174 -0.66 17.43 9.70
C LEU A 174 -1.83 16.78 10.43
N TYR A 175 -2.82 16.36 9.68
CA TYR A 175 -3.95 15.54 10.13
C TYR A 175 -3.71 14.08 9.75
N GLN A 176 -3.94 13.19 10.71
CA GLN A 176 -3.96 11.77 10.53
C GLN A 176 -5.31 11.25 11.02
N GLU A 177 -6.09 10.69 10.10
CA GLU A 177 -7.42 10.14 10.41
C GLU A 177 -7.47 8.65 10.07
N ALA A 178 -7.72 7.81 11.07
CA ALA A 178 -8.06 6.41 10.88
C ALA A 178 -9.57 6.24 11.04
N THR A 179 -10.22 5.77 9.99
CA THR A 179 -11.66 5.48 9.97
C THR A 179 -11.88 3.98 9.86
N PHE A 180 -12.75 3.42 10.70
CA PHE A 180 -13.11 2.02 10.68
C PHE A 180 -14.63 1.84 10.65
N ARG A 181 -15.14 1.16 9.62
CA ARG A 181 -16.54 0.75 9.50
C ARG A 181 -16.68 -0.69 9.96
N PRO A 182 -17.19 -0.97 11.18
CA PRO A 182 -17.25 -2.31 11.73
C PRO A 182 -18.33 -3.15 11.03
N LEU A 183 -18.04 -4.43 10.81
CA LEU A 183 -19.00 -5.42 10.38
C LEU A 183 -19.56 -6.14 11.63
N GLY A 184 -20.75 -5.75 12.04
CA GLY A 184 -21.45 -6.33 13.18
C GLY A 184 -20.72 -6.19 14.52
N LEU A 185 -20.97 -7.11 15.43
CA LEU A 185 -20.40 -7.11 16.79
C LEU A 185 -18.90 -7.41 16.79
N SER A 186 -18.45 -8.33 15.94
CA SER A 186 -17.04 -8.71 15.82
C SER A 186 -16.17 -7.52 15.42
N GLY A 187 -16.65 -6.67 14.50
CA GLY A 187 -15.96 -5.44 14.11
C GLY A 187 -15.84 -4.44 15.26
N ARG A 188 -16.90 -4.30 16.06
CA ARG A 188 -16.86 -3.41 17.24
C ARG A 188 -15.88 -3.89 18.29
N LEU A 189 -15.89 -5.17 18.62
CA LEU A 189 -14.93 -5.78 19.56
C LEU A 189 -13.50 -5.63 19.06
N TYR A 190 -13.27 -5.86 17.77
CA TYR A 190 -11.97 -5.66 17.15
C TYR A 190 -11.49 -4.21 17.33
N TRP A 191 -12.31 -3.20 17.04
CA TRP A 191 -11.95 -1.80 17.23
C TRP A 191 -11.46 -1.51 18.64
N TYR A 192 -12.24 -1.90 19.65
CA TYR A 192 -11.88 -1.66 21.06
C TYR A 192 -10.61 -2.43 21.47
N SER A 193 -10.33 -3.59 20.88
CA SER A 193 -9.11 -4.36 21.17
C SER A 193 -7.85 -3.70 20.59
N VAL A 194 -7.95 -3.00 19.46
CA VAL A 194 -6.81 -2.33 18.81
C VAL A 194 -6.62 -0.88 19.24
N LEU A 195 -7.65 -0.24 19.80
CA LEU A 195 -7.65 1.16 20.18
C LEU A 195 -6.47 1.56 21.11
N PRO A 196 -6.07 0.78 22.13
CA PRO A 196 -4.91 1.11 22.96
C PRO A 196 -3.62 1.20 22.16
N PHE A 197 -3.45 0.32 21.16
CA PHE A 197 -2.28 0.33 20.27
C PHE A 197 -2.27 1.52 19.32
N HIS A 198 -3.45 1.99 18.87
CA HIS A 198 -3.57 3.23 18.10
C HIS A 198 -2.95 4.41 18.84
N GLY A 199 -3.22 4.54 20.15
CA GLY A 199 -2.66 5.60 20.97
C GLY A 199 -1.13 5.66 20.91
N LEU A 200 -0.49 4.51 21.01
CA LEU A 200 0.96 4.39 20.97
C LEU A 200 1.53 4.61 19.56
N ILE A 201 1.00 3.84 18.59
CA ILE A 201 1.54 3.80 17.22
C ILE A 201 1.31 5.12 16.50
N PHE A 202 0.09 5.63 16.52
CA PHE A 202 -0.27 6.81 15.74
C PHE A 202 0.35 8.10 16.29
N ASN A 203 0.46 8.25 17.61
CA ASN A 203 1.18 9.40 18.19
C ASN A 203 2.66 9.39 17.81
N GLY A 204 3.31 8.21 17.89
CA GLY A 204 4.72 8.09 17.53
C GLY A 204 4.94 8.34 16.03
N MET A 205 4.09 7.77 15.18
CA MET A 205 4.14 7.97 13.73
C MET A 205 3.90 9.44 13.37
N LEU A 206 2.87 10.07 13.93
CA LEU A 206 2.54 11.47 13.68
C LEU A 206 3.69 12.41 14.03
N ARG A 207 4.35 12.18 15.18
CA ARG A 207 5.54 12.96 15.59
C ARG A 207 6.66 12.85 14.55
N LYS A 208 6.98 11.63 14.13
CA LYS A 208 8.04 11.39 13.13
C LYS A 208 7.71 12.00 11.76
N LEU A 209 6.46 11.92 11.35
CA LEU A 209 6.00 12.55 10.11
C LEU A 209 6.06 14.08 10.21
N ALA A 210 5.69 14.66 11.36
CA ALA A 210 5.75 16.10 11.60
C ALA A 210 7.17 16.66 11.77
N GLY A 211 8.18 15.80 11.99
CA GLY A 211 9.56 16.22 12.18
C GLY A 211 10.01 16.35 13.64
N LYS A 212 9.26 15.71 14.56
CA LYS A 212 9.49 15.81 16.02
C LYS A 212 9.93 14.51 16.65
#